data_9224b049020982b01a8cb75d9617d6a0
#
_entry.id   9224b049020982b01a8cb75d9617d6a0
#
_cell.length_a   1.000
_cell.length_b   1.000
_cell.length_c   1.000
_cell.angle_alpha   90.00
_cell.angle_beta   90.00
_cell.angle_gamma   90.00
#
_symmetry.space_group_name_H-M   'P 1'
#
loop_
_entity.id
_entity.type
_entity.pdbx_description
1 polymer ?
#
loop_
_entity_poly.entity_id
_entity_poly.type
_entity_poly.pdbx_seq_one_letter_code
_entity_poly.pdbx_strand_id
1 'polypeptide(L)'
;MVRLICEGGPAIVALQELAVGSLPRLEAWSGYRAYGDVAAPARLPDKLASIVTDFDPNRLRSAVEGQANAILVAPGLEVADHRTIVLNSSGFRKRIAEELGLHMLLRLRWARERRICHAVRIRLEDGRTAVVGNLHATSLRDDKRVADAELLRAAAFVDGLASPGEPVVLAGDFNVTVVTSPTLRALGTSEWGFSKAGPGLDHVLVRGLLPQGPERHWPEDLRRQGDVLLSDHAPVELEVR
;
A
#
# COMPACT_ATOMS: atom_id res chain seq x y z
N MET A 1 14.48 -4.38 -7.45
CA MET A 1 13.23 -4.92 -6.87
C MET A 1 12.07 -4.90 -7.85
N VAL A 2 11.56 -3.75 -8.36
CA VAL A 2 10.38 -3.68 -9.25
C VAL A 2 10.48 -4.64 -10.44
N ARG A 3 11.62 -4.62 -11.17
CA ARG A 3 11.86 -5.54 -12.30
C ARG A 3 11.77 -7.01 -11.86
N LEU A 4 12.43 -7.35 -10.75
CA LEU A 4 12.47 -8.71 -10.21
C LEU A 4 11.07 -9.25 -9.86
N ILE A 5 10.22 -8.41 -9.25
CA ILE A 5 8.82 -8.79 -8.93
C ILE A 5 8.03 -9.03 -10.23
N CYS A 6 8.19 -8.16 -11.23
CA CYS A 6 7.44 -8.26 -12.47
C CYS A 6 7.89 -9.42 -13.38
N GLU A 7 9.12 -9.93 -13.22
CA GLU A 7 9.61 -11.14 -13.93
C GLU A 7 8.78 -12.39 -13.58
N GLY A 8 8.17 -12.44 -12.37
CA GLY A 8 7.24 -13.49 -11.98
C GLY A 8 5.88 -13.45 -12.67
N GLY A 9 5.59 -12.39 -13.44
CA GLY A 9 4.35 -12.23 -14.19
C GLY A 9 3.08 -12.01 -13.35
N PRO A 10 3.13 -11.32 -12.17
CA PRO A 10 1.92 -11.07 -11.38
C PRO A 10 0.95 -10.18 -12.17
N ALA A 11 -0.35 -10.41 -12.05
CA ALA A 11 -1.36 -9.58 -12.70
C ALA A 11 -1.33 -8.12 -12.17
N ILE A 12 -1.10 -7.95 -10.88
CA ILE A 12 -1.09 -6.67 -10.16
C ILE A 12 0.09 -6.63 -9.18
N VAL A 13 0.74 -5.46 -9.07
CA VAL A 13 1.75 -5.19 -8.03
C VAL A 13 1.40 -3.91 -7.30
N ALA A 14 1.26 -3.98 -5.98
CA ALA A 14 1.06 -2.82 -5.10
C ALA A 14 2.40 -2.41 -4.48
N LEU A 15 2.83 -1.17 -4.74
CA LEU A 15 4.11 -0.63 -4.29
C LEU A 15 3.90 0.55 -3.34
N GLN A 16 4.67 0.59 -2.26
CA GLN A 16 4.68 1.67 -1.27
C GLN A 16 6.10 2.25 -1.17
N GLU A 17 6.21 3.41 -0.52
CA GLU A 17 7.48 4.10 -0.23
C GLU A 17 8.38 4.38 -1.45
N LEU A 18 7.76 4.55 -2.61
CA LEU A 18 8.51 4.93 -3.81
C LEU A 18 8.99 6.38 -3.70
N ALA A 19 10.23 6.65 -4.10
CA ALA A 19 10.66 8.02 -4.35
C ALA A 19 9.78 8.64 -5.45
N VAL A 20 9.29 9.87 -5.26
CA VAL A 20 8.40 10.54 -6.24
C VAL A 20 9.04 10.60 -7.62
N GLY A 21 10.36 10.87 -7.70
CA GLY A 21 11.11 10.90 -8.96
C GLY A 21 11.22 9.57 -9.70
N SER A 22 10.83 8.43 -9.06
CA SER A 22 10.82 7.12 -9.72
C SER A 22 9.51 6.83 -10.47
N LEU A 23 8.41 7.51 -10.15
CA LEU A 23 7.11 7.27 -10.78
C LEU A 23 7.15 7.27 -12.32
N PRO A 24 7.78 8.26 -13.00
CA PRO A 24 7.84 8.29 -14.47
C PRO A 24 8.64 7.13 -15.09
N ARG A 25 9.42 6.41 -14.28
CA ARG A 25 10.30 5.32 -14.74
C ARG A 25 9.71 3.93 -14.51
N LEU A 26 8.61 3.82 -13.74
CA LEU A 26 8.06 2.53 -13.33
C LEU A 26 7.65 1.67 -14.53
N GLU A 27 7.01 2.24 -15.54
CA GLU A 27 6.61 1.51 -16.75
C GLU A 27 7.81 0.97 -17.52
N ALA A 28 8.85 1.79 -17.69
CA ALA A 28 10.08 1.37 -18.36
C ALA A 28 10.86 0.29 -17.59
N TRP A 29 10.78 0.30 -16.25
CA TRP A 29 11.45 -0.70 -15.42
C TRP A 29 10.68 -2.02 -15.33
N SER A 30 9.35 -1.95 -15.32
CA SER A 30 8.49 -3.11 -15.08
C SER A 30 7.93 -3.74 -16.35
N GLY A 31 7.73 -2.97 -17.42
CA GLY A 31 6.94 -3.38 -18.57
C GLY A 31 5.42 -3.36 -18.31
N TYR A 32 4.99 -2.88 -17.13
CA TYR A 32 3.59 -2.77 -16.69
C TYR A 32 3.09 -1.34 -16.85
N ARG A 33 1.78 -1.14 -16.93
CA ARG A 33 1.18 0.18 -16.76
C ARG A 33 1.23 0.58 -15.29
N ALA A 34 1.66 1.83 -15.01
CA ALA A 34 1.84 2.33 -13.65
C ALA A 34 0.81 3.41 -13.32
N TYR A 35 0.05 3.18 -12.25
CA TYR A 35 -0.90 4.14 -11.66
C TYR A 35 -0.33 4.58 -10.32
N GLY A 36 0.32 5.74 -10.29
CA GLY A 36 1.03 6.24 -9.12
C GLY A 36 0.42 7.51 -8.57
N ASP A 37 0.44 7.63 -7.23
CA ASP A 37 -0.01 8.82 -6.51
C ASP A 37 1.03 9.27 -5.48
N VAL A 38 1.23 10.59 -5.41
CA VAL A 38 2.13 11.20 -4.45
C VAL A 38 1.48 11.23 -3.07
N ALA A 39 2.03 10.48 -2.14
CA ALA A 39 1.63 10.53 -0.73
C ALA A 39 2.19 11.78 -0.05
N ALA A 40 3.50 12.04 -0.18
CA ALA A 40 4.14 13.23 0.33
C ALA A 40 5.05 13.85 -0.75
N PRO A 41 4.93 15.16 -1.05
CA PRO A 41 5.77 15.80 -2.06
C PRO A 41 7.23 15.87 -1.59
N ALA A 42 8.15 15.90 -2.54
CA ALA A 42 9.56 16.15 -2.28
C ALA A 42 9.74 17.51 -1.60
N ARG A 43 10.60 17.59 -0.60
CA ARG A 43 10.87 18.83 0.15
C ARG A 43 12.08 19.59 -0.40
N LEU A 44 12.92 18.94 -1.19
CA LEU A 44 14.11 19.53 -1.81
C LEU A 44 14.15 19.21 -3.31
N PRO A 45 14.72 20.10 -4.13
CA PRO A 45 14.98 19.81 -5.55
C PRO A 45 15.91 18.58 -5.70
N ASP A 46 15.68 17.76 -6.72
CA ASP A 46 16.38 16.47 -6.96
C ASP A 46 17.90 16.56 -6.89
N LYS A 47 18.49 17.69 -7.32
CA LYS A 47 19.95 17.90 -7.29
C LYS A 47 20.55 18.08 -5.88
N LEU A 48 19.76 18.54 -4.93
CA LEU A 48 20.18 18.68 -3.52
C LEU A 48 19.84 17.42 -2.72
N ALA A 49 18.82 16.69 -3.13
CA ALA A 49 18.42 15.43 -2.53
C ALA A 49 19.52 14.37 -2.61
N SER A 50 20.21 14.24 -3.75
CA SER A 50 21.28 13.27 -3.95
C SER A 50 22.49 13.49 -3.02
N ILE A 51 22.85 14.75 -2.72
CA ILE A 51 23.98 15.08 -1.84
C ILE A 51 23.67 14.70 -0.38
N VAL A 52 22.42 14.84 0.04
CA VAL A 52 22.01 14.55 1.42
C VAL A 52 21.80 13.03 1.64
N THR A 53 21.42 12.29 0.59
CA THR A 53 21.23 10.83 0.65
C THR A 53 22.52 10.04 0.71
N ASP A 54 23.65 10.62 0.30
CA ASP A 54 24.98 9.99 0.41
C ASP A 54 25.46 9.84 1.87
N PHE A 55 24.88 10.62 2.81
CA PHE A 55 25.27 10.58 4.24
C PHE A 55 24.47 9.58 5.09
N ASP A 56 23.20 9.30 4.77
CA ASP A 56 22.38 8.23 5.39
C ASP A 56 21.23 7.84 4.46
N PRO A 57 21.46 6.87 3.55
CA PRO A 57 20.55 6.53 2.47
C PRO A 57 19.14 6.10 2.94
N ASN A 58 19.04 5.47 4.11
CA ASN A 58 17.80 4.82 4.53
C ASN A 58 16.85 5.72 5.32
N ARG A 59 17.36 6.75 6.01
CA ARG A 59 16.55 7.65 6.84
C ARG A 59 16.18 8.97 6.19
N LEU A 60 17.00 9.45 5.27
CA LEU A 60 16.83 10.77 4.66
C LEU A 60 16.10 10.72 3.33
N ARG A 61 16.12 9.58 2.64
CA ARG A 61 15.57 9.44 1.29
C ARG A 61 14.09 9.80 1.22
N SER A 62 13.26 9.22 2.07
CA SER A 62 11.82 9.48 2.09
C SER A 62 11.45 10.91 2.51
N ALA A 63 12.27 11.53 3.38
CA ALA A 63 12.04 12.90 3.83
C ALA A 63 12.41 13.95 2.77
N VAL A 64 13.35 13.62 1.88
CA VAL A 64 13.93 14.54 0.88
C VAL A 64 13.30 14.34 -0.50
N GLU A 65 13.17 13.11 -0.96
CA GLU A 65 12.66 12.76 -2.30
C GLU A 65 11.13 12.68 -2.37
N GLY A 66 10.44 12.80 -1.21
CA GLY A 66 9.00 12.57 -1.11
C GLY A 66 8.65 11.09 -1.20
N GLN A 67 7.38 10.78 -0.94
CA GLN A 67 6.86 9.40 -0.97
C GLN A 67 5.69 9.29 -1.93
N ALA A 68 5.66 8.20 -2.68
CA ALA A 68 4.57 7.83 -3.56
C ALA A 68 4.21 6.36 -3.38
N ASN A 69 2.97 6.02 -3.71
CA ASN A 69 2.52 4.65 -3.88
C ASN A 69 2.18 4.42 -5.36
N ALA A 70 2.27 3.18 -5.84
CA ALA A 70 1.87 2.83 -7.19
C ALA A 70 1.18 1.46 -7.23
N ILE A 71 0.24 1.31 -8.16
CA ILE A 71 -0.29 0.03 -8.60
C ILE A 71 0.23 -0.21 -10.01
N LEU A 72 0.95 -1.31 -10.21
CA LEU A 72 1.35 -1.77 -11.54
C LEU A 72 0.35 -2.80 -12.02
N VAL A 73 -0.09 -2.65 -13.25
CA VAL A 73 -1.08 -3.50 -13.90
C VAL A 73 -0.44 -4.17 -15.10
N ALA A 74 -0.51 -5.50 -15.16
CA ALA A 74 0.09 -6.29 -16.22
C ALA A 74 -0.40 -5.90 -17.61
N PRO A 75 0.43 -6.03 -18.65
CA PRO A 75 0.01 -5.86 -20.04
C PRO A 75 -1.19 -6.77 -20.37
N GLY A 76 -2.20 -6.21 -21.01
CA GLY A 76 -3.44 -6.94 -21.37
C GLY A 76 -4.60 -6.70 -20.42
N LEU A 77 -4.39 -6.27 -19.18
CA LEU A 77 -5.46 -5.83 -18.31
C LEU A 77 -5.82 -4.36 -18.57
N GLU A 78 -7.10 -4.08 -18.69
CA GLU A 78 -7.63 -2.72 -18.88
C GLU A 78 -7.96 -2.09 -17.53
N VAL A 79 -7.54 -0.84 -17.31
CA VAL A 79 -7.93 -0.03 -16.15
C VAL A 79 -9.03 0.93 -16.58
N ALA A 80 -10.19 0.79 -15.96
CA ALA A 80 -11.38 1.60 -16.26
C ALA A 80 -11.46 2.88 -15.39
N ASP A 81 -10.91 2.87 -14.18
CA ASP A 81 -10.94 4.02 -13.25
C ASP A 81 -9.75 3.98 -12.29
N HIS A 82 -9.35 5.17 -11.81
CA HIS A 82 -8.32 5.36 -10.78
C HIS A 82 -8.75 6.44 -9.80
N ARG A 83 -8.75 6.13 -8.52
CA ARG A 83 -9.21 7.01 -7.44
C ARG A 83 -8.24 6.99 -6.27
N THR A 84 -8.19 8.12 -5.55
CA THR A 84 -7.32 8.28 -4.38
C THR A 84 -8.04 8.97 -3.24
N ILE A 85 -7.76 8.52 -2.02
CA ILE A 85 -8.18 9.16 -0.79
C ILE A 85 -6.97 9.43 0.12
N VAL A 86 -7.01 10.56 0.84
CA VAL A 86 -6.05 10.85 1.91
C VAL A 86 -6.53 10.19 3.19
N LEU A 87 -5.82 9.19 3.69
CA LEU A 87 -6.20 8.42 4.88
C LEU A 87 -6.19 9.27 6.14
N ASN A 88 -5.20 10.13 6.28
CA ASN A 88 -4.99 10.98 7.45
C ASN A 88 -5.23 12.48 7.15
N SER A 89 -6.29 12.81 6.43
CA SER A 89 -6.69 14.20 6.22
C SER A 89 -6.90 14.94 7.55
N SER A 90 -6.75 16.26 7.56
CA SER A 90 -6.80 17.08 8.79
C SER A 90 -8.10 16.88 9.59
N GLY A 91 -9.25 16.87 8.92
CA GLY A 91 -10.54 16.63 9.59
C GLY A 91 -10.65 15.22 10.18
N PHE A 92 -10.17 14.21 9.44
CA PHE A 92 -10.13 12.84 9.94
C PHE A 92 -9.22 12.72 11.17
N ARG A 93 -7.99 13.25 11.08
CA ARG A 93 -7.05 13.24 12.22
C ARG A 93 -7.63 13.92 13.45
N LYS A 94 -8.31 15.07 13.30
CA LYS A 94 -8.90 15.77 14.44
C LYS A 94 -9.92 14.89 15.14
N ARG A 95 -10.87 14.33 14.40
CA ARG A 95 -11.93 13.46 14.95
C ARG A 95 -11.34 12.23 15.64
N ILE A 96 -10.50 11.46 14.94
CA ILE A 96 -9.93 10.23 15.49
C ILE A 96 -9.00 10.51 16.68
N ALA A 97 -8.25 11.62 16.66
CA ALA A 97 -7.41 12.00 17.80
C ALA A 97 -8.23 12.34 19.05
N GLU A 98 -9.43 12.89 18.90
CA GLU A 98 -10.38 13.12 19.98
C GLU A 98 -10.98 11.81 20.49
N GLU A 99 -11.48 10.95 19.57
CA GLU A 99 -12.06 9.63 19.88
C GLU A 99 -11.07 8.70 20.61
N LEU A 100 -9.81 8.70 20.19
CA LEU A 100 -8.75 7.85 20.75
C LEU A 100 -8.04 8.48 21.96
N GLY A 101 -8.35 9.74 22.32
CA GLY A 101 -7.67 10.46 23.40
C GLY A 101 -6.18 10.66 23.15
N LEU A 102 -5.76 10.88 21.88
CA LEU A 102 -4.34 11.01 21.55
C LEU A 102 -3.74 12.28 22.17
N HIS A 103 -2.59 12.13 22.83
CA HIS A 103 -1.86 13.28 23.34
C HIS A 103 -1.18 14.09 22.21
N MET A 104 -0.82 15.34 22.47
CA MET A 104 -0.34 16.31 21.49
C MET A 104 0.84 15.79 20.64
N LEU A 105 1.82 15.14 21.25
CA LEU A 105 3.01 14.65 20.53
C LEU A 105 2.65 13.57 19.50
N LEU A 106 1.73 12.66 19.81
CA LEU A 106 1.24 11.67 18.86
C LEU A 106 0.49 12.34 17.68
N ARG A 107 -0.36 13.33 17.98
CA ARG A 107 -1.07 14.11 16.96
C ARG A 107 -0.09 14.80 16.00
N LEU A 108 0.99 15.40 16.53
CA LEU A 108 2.02 16.04 15.72
C LEU A 108 2.82 15.03 14.89
N ARG A 109 3.18 13.88 15.46
CA ARG A 109 3.86 12.81 14.72
C ARG A 109 2.99 12.27 13.59
N TRP A 110 1.71 12.01 13.87
CA TRP A 110 0.74 11.57 12.86
C TRP A 110 0.54 12.59 11.73
N ALA A 111 0.63 13.87 12.03
CA ALA A 111 0.47 14.94 11.05
C ALA A 111 1.67 15.14 10.11
N ARG A 112 2.84 14.56 10.43
CA ARG A 112 4.08 14.78 9.67
C ARG A 112 4.06 14.16 8.28
N GLU A 113 3.42 13.02 8.13
CA GLU A 113 3.40 12.26 6.90
C GLU A 113 1.97 12.13 6.38
N ARG A 114 1.76 12.51 5.13
CA ARG A 114 0.50 12.29 4.47
C ARG A 114 0.42 10.83 4.02
N ARG A 115 -0.66 10.14 4.36
CA ARG A 115 -0.94 8.76 3.99
C ARG A 115 -2.11 8.70 3.03
N ILE A 116 -2.01 7.84 2.04
CA ILE A 116 -3.04 7.66 1.01
C ILE A 116 -3.42 6.20 0.86
N CYS A 117 -4.64 5.98 0.41
CA CYS A 117 -5.04 4.78 -0.28
C CYS A 117 -5.48 5.18 -1.68
N HIS A 118 -4.97 4.51 -2.69
CA HIS A 118 -5.43 4.67 -4.04
C HIS A 118 -5.93 3.34 -4.59
N ALA A 119 -6.85 3.39 -5.54
CA ALA A 119 -7.47 2.21 -6.09
C ALA A 119 -7.64 2.34 -7.60
N VAL A 120 -7.49 1.22 -8.30
CA VAL A 120 -7.83 1.08 -9.71
C VAL A 120 -8.99 0.10 -9.86
N ARG A 121 -9.86 0.34 -10.85
CA ARG A 121 -10.81 -0.66 -11.31
C ARG A 121 -10.26 -1.31 -12.56
N ILE A 122 -10.02 -2.60 -12.52
CA ILE A 122 -9.50 -3.39 -13.63
C ILE A 122 -10.62 -4.22 -14.26
N ARG A 123 -10.49 -4.51 -15.55
CA ARG A 123 -11.32 -5.50 -16.26
C ARG A 123 -10.59 -6.84 -16.26
N LEU A 124 -11.28 -7.87 -15.77
CA LEU A 124 -10.80 -9.24 -15.77
C LEU A 124 -11.02 -9.89 -17.15
N GLU A 125 -10.35 -11.02 -17.41
CA GLU A 125 -10.43 -11.75 -18.67
C GLU A 125 -11.87 -12.24 -18.99
N ASP A 126 -12.65 -12.57 -17.97
CA ASP A 126 -14.05 -12.97 -18.09
C ASP A 126 -15.03 -11.80 -18.30
N GLY A 127 -14.53 -10.58 -18.44
CA GLY A 127 -15.30 -9.35 -18.67
C GLY A 127 -15.83 -8.71 -17.39
N ARG A 128 -15.76 -9.36 -16.23
CA ARG A 128 -16.07 -8.73 -14.93
C ARG A 128 -15.05 -7.64 -14.62
N THR A 129 -15.38 -6.79 -13.66
CA THR A 129 -14.44 -5.82 -13.10
C THR A 129 -14.06 -6.18 -11.67
N ALA A 130 -12.92 -5.69 -11.21
CA ALA A 130 -12.48 -5.79 -9.83
C ALA A 130 -11.87 -4.46 -9.36
N VAL A 131 -12.08 -4.11 -8.10
CA VAL A 131 -11.43 -2.95 -7.46
C VAL A 131 -10.18 -3.42 -6.73
N VAL A 132 -9.04 -2.80 -7.02
CA VAL A 132 -7.75 -3.08 -6.37
C VAL A 132 -7.29 -1.83 -5.66
N GLY A 133 -7.24 -1.87 -4.33
CA GLY A 133 -6.72 -0.80 -3.47
C GLY A 133 -5.32 -1.08 -3.00
N ASN A 134 -4.52 -0.02 -2.92
CA ASN A 134 -3.18 -0.04 -2.35
C ASN A 134 -3.07 1.05 -1.29
N LEU A 135 -2.70 0.68 -0.07
CA LEU A 135 -2.49 1.62 1.02
C LEU A 135 -1.11 1.47 1.65
N HIS A 136 -0.66 2.56 2.25
CA HIS A 136 0.42 2.57 3.22
C HIS A 136 -0.04 3.35 4.44
N ALA A 137 -0.30 2.64 5.54
CA ALA A 137 -0.78 3.25 6.78
C ALA A 137 0.38 3.83 7.61
N THR A 138 0.03 4.68 8.59
CA THR A 138 1.01 5.34 9.44
C THR A 138 1.79 4.34 10.32
N SER A 139 3.12 4.43 10.28
CA SER A 139 4.00 3.62 11.13
C SER A 139 4.31 4.32 12.45
N LEU A 140 3.50 4.08 13.48
CA LEU A 140 3.81 4.45 14.85
C LEU A 140 4.06 3.18 15.67
N ARG A 141 5.27 3.06 16.24
CA ARG A 141 5.66 1.86 17.01
C ARG A 141 4.82 1.71 18.27
N ASP A 142 4.57 2.83 18.95
CA ASP A 142 4.00 2.86 20.29
C ASP A 142 2.46 2.91 20.29
N ASP A 143 1.83 3.21 19.13
CA ASP A 143 0.37 3.31 19.04
C ASP A 143 -0.14 2.87 17.65
N LYS A 144 -0.66 1.66 17.59
CA LYS A 144 -1.19 1.06 16.35
C LYS A 144 -2.64 1.48 16.04
N ARG A 145 -3.34 2.14 16.97
CA ARG A 145 -4.75 2.56 16.79
C ARG A 145 -4.92 3.54 15.62
N VAL A 146 -3.89 4.34 15.35
CA VAL A 146 -3.90 5.29 14.23
C VAL A 146 -3.89 4.56 12.89
N ALA A 147 -2.99 3.57 12.74
CA ALA A 147 -2.92 2.75 11.53
C ALA A 147 -4.18 1.90 11.36
N ASP A 148 -4.77 1.40 12.46
CA ASP A 148 -6.04 0.67 12.46
C ASP A 148 -7.20 1.54 11.94
N ALA A 149 -7.28 2.80 12.38
CA ALA A 149 -8.29 3.75 11.89
C ALA A 149 -8.09 4.12 10.41
N GLU A 150 -6.84 4.23 9.96
CA GLU A 150 -6.51 4.43 8.54
C GLU A 150 -6.86 3.21 7.69
N LEU A 151 -6.64 1.99 8.21
CA LEU A 151 -7.04 0.75 7.55
C LEU A 151 -8.56 0.67 7.38
N LEU A 152 -9.32 0.98 8.43
CA LEU A 152 -10.79 1.02 8.34
C LEU A 152 -11.25 2.01 7.27
N ARG A 153 -10.62 3.18 7.21
CA ARG A 153 -10.93 4.19 6.20
C ARG A 153 -10.57 3.74 4.78
N ALA A 154 -9.45 3.04 4.60
CA ALA A 154 -9.06 2.47 3.32
C ALA A 154 -10.03 1.37 2.88
N ALA A 155 -10.41 0.46 3.79
CA ALA A 155 -11.38 -0.60 3.51
C ALA A 155 -12.74 -0.02 3.11
N ALA A 156 -13.26 0.97 3.84
CA ALA A 156 -14.51 1.66 3.50
C ALA A 156 -14.43 2.39 2.16
N PHE A 157 -13.26 2.95 1.80
CA PHE A 157 -13.05 3.60 0.52
C PHE A 157 -13.12 2.61 -0.64
N VAL A 158 -12.40 1.50 -0.59
CA VAL A 158 -12.44 0.51 -1.68
C VAL A 158 -13.79 -0.21 -1.77
N ASP A 159 -14.44 -0.46 -0.63
CA ASP A 159 -15.79 -1.00 -0.56
C ASP A 159 -16.80 -0.08 -1.23
N GLY A 160 -16.74 1.22 -0.92
CA GLY A 160 -17.60 2.24 -1.52
C GLY A 160 -17.38 2.49 -3.01
N LEU A 161 -16.22 2.05 -3.56
CA LEU A 161 -15.99 2.07 -5.00
C LEU A 161 -16.60 0.84 -5.69
N ALA A 162 -16.68 -0.30 -5.00
CA ALA A 162 -17.12 -1.54 -5.60
C ALA A 162 -18.64 -1.57 -5.83
N SER A 163 -19.04 -2.10 -6.96
CA SER A 163 -20.44 -2.45 -7.24
C SER A 163 -20.85 -3.70 -6.44
N PRO A 164 -22.15 -3.94 -6.19
CA PRO A 164 -22.61 -5.16 -5.54
C PRO A 164 -22.09 -6.41 -6.24
N GLY A 165 -21.39 -7.28 -5.48
CA GLY A 165 -20.78 -8.50 -5.99
C GLY A 165 -19.47 -8.32 -6.78
N GLU A 166 -19.00 -7.08 -6.97
CA GLU A 166 -17.70 -6.82 -7.60
C GLU A 166 -16.56 -7.26 -6.68
N PRO A 167 -15.61 -8.06 -7.18
CA PRO A 167 -14.42 -8.43 -6.44
C PRO A 167 -13.60 -7.22 -5.95
N VAL A 168 -13.06 -7.34 -4.75
CA VAL A 168 -12.21 -6.31 -4.14
C VAL A 168 -10.91 -6.92 -3.65
N VAL A 169 -9.80 -6.28 -3.96
CA VAL A 169 -8.47 -6.54 -3.41
C VAL A 169 -8.04 -5.32 -2.60
N LEU A 170 -7.58 -5.52 -1.38
CA LEU A 170 -6.96 -4.47 -0.56
C LEU A 170 -5.57 -4.95 -0.16
N ALA A 171 -4.55 -4.29 -0.65
CA ALA A 171 -3.16 -4.66 -0.47
C ALA A 171 -2.33 -3.49 0.06
N GLY A 172 -1.15 -3.80 0.62
CA GLY A 172 -0.16 -2.81 1.02
C GLY A 172 0.43 -3.03 2.40
N ASP A 173 1.17 -2.04 2.87
CA ASP A 173 1.68 -1.97 4.24
C ASP A 173 0.61 -1.36 5.16
N PHE A 174 -0.05 -2.23 5.92
CA PHE A 174 -1.10 -1.83 6.86
C PHE A 174 -0.53 -1.32 8.19
N ASN A 175 0.76 -1.57 8.46
CA ASN A 175 1.45 -1.23 9.70
C ASN A 175 0.78 -1.78 10.98
N VAL A 176 -0.12 -2.75 10.83
CA VAL A 176 -0.82 -3.48 11.89
C VAL A 176 -0.83 -4.98 11.61
N THR A 177 -0.97 -5.76 12.66
CA THR A 177 -1.12 -7.22 12.60
C THR A 177 -2.51 -7.63 13.07
N VAL A 178 -2.91 -8.87 12.85
CA VAL A 178 -4.18 -9.41 13.38
C VAL A 178 -4.27 -9.32 14.90
N VAL A 179 -3.13 -9.29 15.61
CA VAL A 179 -3.08 -9.13 17.07
C VAL A 179 -3.40 -7.70 17.49
N THR A 180 -2.85 -6.71 16.76
CA THR A 180 -2.91 -5.30 17.15
C THR A 180 -4.09 -4.54 16.54
N SER A 181 -4.79 -5.11 15.53
CA SER A 181 -5.83 -4.43 14.77
C SER A 181 -7.21 -5.12 14.93
N PRO A 182 -8.16 -4.49 15.63
CA PRO A 182 -9.56 -4.90 15.59
C PRO A 182 -10.14 -4.85 14.17
N THR A 183 -9.80 -3.82 13.40
CA THR A 183 -10.26 -3.65 12.01
C THR A 183 -9.80 -4.82 11.14
N LEU A 184 -8.51 -5.21 11.21
CA LEU A 184 -7.99 -6.31 10.39
C LEU A 184 -8.69 -7.64 10.71
N ARG A 185 -9.05 -7.87 11.97
CA ARG A 185 -9.88 -9.03 12.37
C ARG A 185 -11.30 -8.93 11.82
N ALA A 186 -11.92 -7.74 11.91
CA ALA A 186 -13.29 -7.50 11.41
C ALA A 186 -13.37 -7.70 9.89
N LEU A 187 -12.37 -7.27 9.12
CA LEU A 187 -12.32 -7.47 7.67
C LEU A 187 -12.40 -8.94 7.27
N GLY A 188 -11.83 -9.86 8.08
CA GLY A 188 -11.89 -11.30 7.87
C GLY A 188 -13.20 -11.98 8.34
N THR A 189 -14.21 -11.22 8.80
CA THR A 189 -15.53 -11.76 9.16
C THR A 189 -16.49 -11.75 7.98
N SER A 190 -17.65 -12.42 8.16
CA SER A 190 -18.71 -12.44 7.15
C SER A 190 -19.32 -11.06 6.89
N GLU A 191 -19.18 -10.09 7.81
CA GLU A 191 -19.68 -8.72 7.63
C GLU A 191 -18.96 -8.01 6.49
N TRP A 192 -17.62 -8.12 6.44
CA TRP A 192 -16.79 -7.53 5.38
C TRP A 192 -16.47 -8.51 4.25
N GLY A 193 -16.40 -9.80 4.56
CA GLY A 193 -16.21 -10.89 3.60
C GLY A 193 -14.82 -10.98 2.96
N PHE A 194 -13.81 -10.31 3.50
CA PHE A 194 -12.44 -10.45 3.02
C PHE A 194 -11.81 -11.78 3.48
N SER A 195 -10.77 -12.21 2.77
CA SER A 195 -9.91 -13.30 3.21
C SER A 195 -9.26 -12.96 4.56
N LYS A 196 -8.87 -13.99 5.31
CA LYS A 196 -8.11 -13.78 6.55
C LYS A 196 -6.71 -13.29 6.22
N ALA A 197 -6.26 -12.27 6.96
CA ALA A 197 -4.89 -11.78 6.86
C ALA A 197 -3.88 -12.81 7.38
N GLY A 198 -2.73 -12.86 6.72
CA GLY A 198 -1.56 -13.60 7.16
C GLY A 198 -0.83 -12.94 8.33
N PRO A 199 0.33 -13.47 8.72
CA PRO A 199 1.21 -12.80 9.68
C PRO A 199 1.94 -11.60 9.04
N GLY A 200 2.33 -10.61 9.86
CA GLY A 200 3.12 -9.46 9.39
C GLY A 200 2.35 -8.16 9.35
N LEU A 201 2.91 -7.18 8.65
CA LEU A 201 2.36 -5.83 8.48
C LEU A 201 1.88 -5.58 7.06
N ASP A 202 2.44 -6.33 6.11
CA ASP A 202 2.10 -6.29 4.69
C ASP A 202 1.06 -7.38 4.40
N HIS A 203 -0.04 -7.02 3.75
CA HIS A 203 -1.16 -7.91 3.52
C HIS A 203 -1.75 -7.78 2.12
N VAL A 204 -2.37 -8.88 1.64
CA VAL A 204 -3.23 -8.91 0.46
C VAL A 204 -4.55 -9.55 0.83
N LEU A 205 -5.57 -8.75 1.07
CA LEU A 205 -6.92 -9.21 1.41
C LEU A 205 -7.78 -9.21 0.16
N VAL A 206 -8.57 -10.27 -0.03
CA VAL A 206 -9.47 -10.40 -1.18
C VAL A 206 -10.89 -10.72 -0.76
N ARG A 207 -11.85 -10.16 -1.48
CA ARG A 207 -13.26 -10.46 -1.37
C ARG A 207 -13.82 -10.73 -2.77
N GLY A 208 -14.67 -11.75 -2.91
CA GLY A 208 -15.26 -12.12 -4.21
C GLY A 208 -14.30 -12.83 -5.17
N LEU A 209 -13.06 -13.12 -4.72
CA LEU A 209 -12.08 -13.98 -5.37
C LEU A 209 -11.71 -15.11 -4.42
N LEU A 210 -11.30 -16.26 -4.96
CA LEU A 210 -10.92 -17.44 -4.18
C LEU A 210 -9.39 -17.51 -4.07
N PRO A 211 -8.81 -17.32 -2.87
CA PRO A 211 -7.39 -17.59 -2.65
C PRO A 211 -7.04 -19.04 -2.98
N GLN A 212 -5.96 -19.25 -3.73
CA GLN A 212 -5.46 -20.59 -4.08
C GLN A 212 -4.49 -21.15 -3.04
N GLY A 213 -4.27 -20.42 -1.95
CA GLY A 213 -3.40 -20.79 -0.85
C GLY A 213 -3.25 -19.63 0.13
N PRO A 214 -2.40 -19.76 1.13
CA PRO A 214 -2.05 -18.67 2.04
C PRO A 214 -1.17 -17.63 1.32
N GLU A 215 -1.12 -16.42 1.90
CA GLU A 215 -0.11 -15.42 1.53
C GLU A 215 1.30 -16.01 1.63
N ARG A 216 2.12 -15.76 0.61
CA ARG A 216 3.54 -16.18 0.58
C ARG A 216 4.42 -14.94 0.72
N HIS A 217 5.37 -15.01 1.63
CA HIS A 217 6.38 -13.97 1.82
C HIS A 217 7.68 -14.39 1.14
N TRP A 218 8.26 -13.48 0.36
CA TRP A 218 9.54 -13.76 -0.27
C TRP A 218 10.65 -13.89 0.78
N PRO A 219 11.43 -14.95 0.73
CA PRO A 219 12.60 -15.09 1.58
C PRO A 219 13.68 -14.05 1.22
N GLU A 220 14.62 -13.82 2.12
CA GLU A 220 15.59 -12.74 1.99
C GLU A 220 16.54 -12.93 0.79
N ASP A 221 16.91 -14.17 0.46
CA ASP A 221 17.78 -14.52 -0.66
C ASP A 221 17.18 -14.09 -2.01
N LEU A 222 15.87 -14.19 -2.19
CA LEU A 222 15.18 -13.69 -3.39
C LEU A 222 15.11 -12.16 -3.48
N ARG A 223 15.41 -11.47 -2.39
CA ARG A 223 15.42 -9.99 -2.30
C ARG A 223 16.82 -9.40 -2.35
N ARG A 224 17.85 -10.21 -2.61
CA ARG A 224 19.24 -9.76 -2.68
C ARG A 224 19.73 -9.68 -4.12
N GLN A 225 20.59 -8.68 -4.37
CA GLN A 225 21.41 -8.59 -5.58
C GLN A 225 22.86 -8.44 -5.14
N GLY A 226 23.61 -9.52 -5.17
CA GLY A 226 24.92 -9.60 -4.50
C GLY A 226 24.73 -9.39 -2.98
N ASP A 227 25.51 -8.49 -2.40
CA ASP A 227 25.45 -8.16 -0.97
C ASP A 227 24.34 -7.13 -0.63
N VAL A 228 23.65 -6.58 -1.64
CA VAL A 228 22.64 -5.54 -1.43
C VAL A 228 21.26 -6.15 -1.21
N LEU A 229 20.64 -5.87 -0.05
CA LEU A 229 19.22 -6.13 0.19
C LEU A 229 18.39 -5.06 -0.51
N LEU A 230 17.53 -5.48 -1.46
CA LEU A 230 16.74 -4.58 -2.30
C LEU A 230 15.53 -3.97 -1.59
N SER A 231 15.05 -4.61 -0.52
CA SER A 231 13.95 -4.13 0.33
C SER A 231 14.06 -4.79 1.71
N ASP A 232 13.84 -4.03 2.75
CA ASP A 232 13.69 -4.50 4.13
C ASP A 232 12.32 -5.14 4.39
N HIS A 233 11.30 -4.78 3.58
CA HIS A 233 10.02 -5.48 3.53
C HIS A 233 10.07 -6.68 2.56
N ALA A 234 9.49 -7.80 3.00
CA ALA A 234 9.31 -8.96 2.13
C ALA A 234 8.08 -8.74 1.23
N PRO A 235 8.20 -8.86 -0.11
CA PRO A 235 7.02 -8.92 -0.96
C PRO A 235 6.08 -10.03 -0.51
N VAL A 236 4.79 -9.72 -0.48
CA VAL A 236 3.71 -10.64 -0.17
C VAL A 236 2.97 -10.98 -1.44
N GLU A 237 2.79 -12.24 -1.72
CA GLU A 237 2.08 -12.76 -2.89
C GLU A 237 0.83 -13.52 -2.46
N LEU A 238 -0.25 -13.33 -3.19
CA LEU A 238 -1.47 -14.12 -3.09
C LEU A 238 -1.95 -14.48 -4.50
N GLU A 239 -2.06 -15.77 -4.75
CA GLU A 239 -2.68 -16.27 -5.96
C GLU A 239 -4.19 -16.39 -5.76
N VAL A 240 -4.98 -15.89 -6.74
CA VAL A 240 -6.45 -15.87 -6.69
C VAL A 240 -7.05 -16.37 -7.99
N ARG A 241 -8.30 -16.87 -7.89
CA ARG A 241 -9.11 -17.32 -9.01
C ARG A 241 -10.49 -16.70 -8.99
#